data_d5e4c7e466009c369fb83dcdfe4ed68c
#
_entry.id   d5e4c7e466009c369fb83dcdfe4ed68c
#
_cell.length_a   1.000
_cell.length_b   1.000
_cell.length_c   1.000
_cell.angle_alpha   90.00
_cell.angle_beta   90.00
_cell.angle_gamma   90.00
#
_symmetry.space_group_name_H-M   'P 1'
#
loop_
_entity.id
_entity.type
_entity.pdbx_description
1 polymer ?
#
loop_
_entity_poly.entity_id
_entity_poly.type
_entity_poly.pdbx_seq_one_letter_code
_entity_poly.pdbx_strand_id
1 'polypeptide(L)'
;MIAISVKNLVKKYKNGVQALDGLTLTVNEGEIFSLLGPNGAGKSTLINVLTTFLRPTSGSVILFGKDAVHEAAAIRTQISCVAQQTSIDSYLSLTENMMFQSRLYRVPKPEAQKRMKSLIFCFGLERYLEYPVSSYSGGIKRRLDIALAMMSKPKVLFLDEPTVGMDIQSRMAMWDMVKKIRNDFGTTIFLTTHYLEEADKLCDTICIMKNGKEVIEGSPNALREYLRQDMLKIDFPSKEEAQNCFEPLKSVIELKGSDLHHDKIITSLKNGHTDLEKANRWLLEQDIPFLGIEIMQPTLEDVFIRLTGEDAKEAS
;
A
#
# COMPACT_ATOMS: atom_id res chain seq x y z
N MET A 1 13.81 4.80 -15.68
CA MET A 1 14.43 6.03 -15.14
C MET A 1 13.86 6.29 -13.75
N ILE A 2 14.57 7.12 -12.92
CA ILE A 2 14.08 7.44 -11.57
C ILE A 2 13.04 8.56 -11.67
N ALA A 3 11.83 8.28 -11.18
CA ALA A 3 10.75 9.27 -11.07
C ALA A 3 10.89 10.11 -9.80
N ILE A 4 11.16 9.44 -8.65
CA ILE A 4 11.27 10.08 -7.34
C ILE A 4 12.54 9.58 -6.66
N SER A 5 13.34 10.48 -6.12
CA SER A 5 14.50 10.16 -5.26
C SER A 5 14.42 11.00 -3.99
N VAL A 6 14.41 10.32 -2.86
CA VAL A 6 14.40 10.91 -1.51
C VAL A 6 15.67 10.48 -0.80
N LYS A 7 16.41 11.42 -0.21
CA LYS A 7 17.66 11.12 0.51
C LYS A 7 17.70 11.83 1.86
N ASN A 8 17.85 11.05 2.93
CA ASN A 8 17.99 11.52 4.32
C ASN A 8 16.92 12.55 4.71
N LEU A 9 15.68 12.31 4.30
CA LEU A 9 14.59 13.26 4.46
C LEU A 9 14.16 13.35 5.92
N VAL A 10 14.16 14.57 6.46
CA VAL A 10 13.67 14.87 7.82
C VAL A 10 12.55 15.89 7.74
N LYS A 11 11.48 15.62 8.48
CA LYS A 11 10.40 16.58 8.71
C LYS A 11 10.06 16.68 10.18
N LYS A 12 10.34 17.85 10.77
CA LYS A 12 9.95 18.20 12.12
C LYS A 12 8.93 19.35 12.09
N TYR A 13 7.83 19.17 12.79
CA TYR A 13 6.78 20.19 12.93
C TYR A 13 7.11 21.17 14.06
N LYS A 14 6.46 22.33 14.03
CA LYS A 14 6.65 23.40 15.05
C LYS A 14 6.31 22.94 16.48
N ASN A 15 5.39 22.00 16.64
CA ASN A 15 5.02 21.38 17.92
C ASN A 15 6.05 20.38 18.44
N GLY A 16 7.18 20.20 17.76
CA GLY A 16 8.26 19.29 18.17
C GLY A 16 8.15 17.87 17.60
N VAL A 17 7.02 17.49 16.99
CA VAL A 17 6.83 16.16 16.41
C VAL A 17 7.74 15.98 15.20
N GLN A 18 8.56 14.93 15.21
CA GLN A 18 9.39 14.52 14.08
C GLN A 18 8.69 13.40 13.32
N ALA A 19 8.06 13.76 12.20
CA ALA A 19 7.25 12.83 11.41
C ALA A 19 8.06 12.04 10.38
N LEU A 20 9.21 12.57 9.94
CA LEU A 20 10.18 11.87 9.09
C LEU A 20 11.58 12.03 9.70
N ASP A 21 12.34 10.94 9.74
CA ASP A 21 13.61 10.86 10.47
C ASP A 21 14.70 10.17 9.62
N GLY A 22 15.19 10.88 8.60
CA GLY A 22 16.26 10.41 7.74
C GLY A 22 15.81 9.43 6.65
N LEU A 23 14.53 9.47 6.24
CA LEU A 23 13.95 8.60 5.23
C LEU A 23 14.69 8.69 3.89
N THR A 24 15.00 7.52 3.32
CA THR A 24 15.59 7.40 1.98
C THR A 24 14.80 6.37 1.16
N LEU A 25 14.34 6.73 -0.03
CA LEU A 25 13.65 5.81 -0.95
C LEU A 25 13.83 6.25 -2.41
N THR A 26 13.58 5.32 -3.32
CA THR A 26 13.65 5.57 -4.75
C THR A 26 12.46 4.94 -5.47
N VAL A 27 11.81 5.71 -6.36
CA VAL A 27 10.68 5.23 -7.18
C VAL A 27 11.07 5.34 -8.65
N ASN A 28 10.89 4.26 -9.41
CA ASN A 28 11.18 4.24 -10.84
C ASN A 28 9.96 4.71 -11.67
N GLU A 29 10.23 5.21 -12.88
CA GLU A 29 9.16 5.58 -13.80
C GLU A 29 8.36 4.34 -14.22
N GLY A 30 7.03 4.47 -14.23
CA GLY A 30 6.12 3.43 -14.68
C GLY A 30 5.86 2.30 -13.68
N GLU A 31 6.39 2.37 -12.45
CA GLU A 31 6.07 1.39 -11.40
C GLU A 31 4.88 1.80 -10.54
N ILE A 32 4.28 0.81 -9.88
CA ILE A 32 3.35 0.99 -8.77
C ILE A 32 4.14 0.78 -7.48
N PHE A 33 4.42 1.87 -6.79
CA PHE A 33 5.14 1.89 -5.52
C PHE A 33 4.16 2.07 -4.36
N SER A 34 4.29 1.26 -3.33
CA SER A 34 3.49 1.37 -2.10
C SER A 34 4.32 1.78 -0.90
N LEU A 35 3.79 2.72 -0.14
CA LEU A 35 4.27 3.02 1.20
C LEU A 35 3.33 2.39 2.22
N LEU A 36 3.80 1.32 2.86
CA LEU A 36 3.08 0.55 3.86
C LEU A 36 3.55 0.92 5.27
N GLY A 37 2.65 1.01 6.22
CA GLY A 37 3.03 1.27 7.61
C GLY A 37 1.83 1.59 8.49
N PRO A 38 1.99 1.50 9.83
CA PRO A 38 0.91 1.79 10.77
C PRO A 38 0.49 3.27 10.72
N ASN A 39 -0.60 3.58 11.42
CA ASN A 39 -1.03 4.97 11.60
C ASN A 39 0.03 5.75 12.37
N GLY A 40 0.29 6.98 11.94
CA GLY A 40 1.36 7.80 12.53
C GLY A 40 2.79 7.49 12.05
N ALA A 41 3.01 6.50 11.18
CA ALA A 41 4.33 6.19 10.63
C ALA A 41 4.96 7.33 9.81
N GLY A 42 4.16 8.33 9.38
CA GLY A 42 4.64 9.48 8.60
C GLY A 42 4.23 9.45 7.11
N LYS A 43 3.40 8.49 6.68
CA LYS A 43 2.99 8.29 5.27
C LYS A 43 2.42 9.55 4.62
N SER A 44 1.38 10.15 5.21
CA SER A 44 0.76 11.38 4.67
C SER A 44 1.71 12.59 4.75
N THR A 45 2.62 12.63 5.73
CA THR A 45 3.65 13.67 5.78
C THR A 45 4.61 13.55 4.59
N LEU A 46 5.00 12.33 4.23
CA LEU A 46 5.84 12.09 3.05
C LEU A 46 5.12 12.50 1.77
N ILE A 47 3.86 12.07 1.56
CA ILE A 47 3.06 12.53 0.40
C ILE A 47 3.03 14.05 0.32
N ASN A 48 2.78 14.73 1.43
CA ASN A 48 2.72 16.20 1.47
C ASN A 48 4.07 16.84 1.10
N VAL A 49 5.19 16.22 1.42
CA VAL A 49 6.52 16.70 0.99
C VAL A 49 6.74 16.41 -0.50
N LEU A 50 6.43 15.21 -0.98
CA LEU A 50 6.58 14.80 -2.38
C LEU A 50 5.69 15.64 -3.32
N THR A 51 4.48 15.98 -2.87
CA THR A 51 3.56 16.85 -3.61
C THR A 51 3.88 18.34 -3.48
N THR A 52 4.99 18.68 -2.82
CA THR A 52 5.45 20.07 -2.59
C THR A 52 4.51 20.90 -1.72
N PHE A 53 3.58 20.31 -1.00
CA PHE A 53 2.68 20.99 -0.07
C PHE A 53 3.40 21.36 1.24
N LEU A 54 4.32 20.50 1.70
CA LEU A 54 5.18 20.75 2.85
C LEU A 54 6.64 20.84 2.44
N ARG A 55 7.38 21.79 2.99
CA ARG A 55 8.84 21.82 2.85
C ARG A 55 9.48 20.85 3.85
N PRO A 56 10.52 20.11 3.45
CA PRO A 56 11.33 19.31 4.37
C PRO A 56 12.05 20.21 5.39
N THR A 57 12.43 19.63 6.52
CA THR A 57 13.32 20.30 7.49
C THR A 57 14.77 20.17 7.04
N SER A 58 15.16 18.98 6.54
CA SER A 58 16.45 18.70 5.94
C SER A 58 16.36 17.50 4.99
N GLY A 59 17.43 17.17 4.29
CA GLY A 59 17.47 16.16 3.26
C GLY A 59 17.10 16.71 1.88
N SER A 60 17.00 15.84 0.88
CA SER A 60 16.68 16.22 -0.49
C SER A 60 15.57 15.37 -1.08
N VAL A 61 14.74 16.00 -1.92
CA VAL A 61 13.66 15.35 -2.66
C VAL A 61 13.72 15.82 -4.10
N ILE A 62 13.94 14.88 -5.00
CA ILE A 62 14.06 15.11 -6.44
C ILE A 62 12.94 14.36 -7.16
N LEU A 63 12.14 15.04 -7.96
CA LEU A 63 11.16 14.44 -8.86
C LEU A 63 11.52 14.77 -10.32
N PHE A 64 11.70 13.75 -11.14
CA PHE A 64 12.11 13.92 -12.56
C PHE A 64 13.34 14.81 -12.75
N GLY A 65 14.32 14.69 -11.86
CA GLY A 65 15.53 15.50 -11.87
C GLY A 65 15.37 16.93 -11.33
N LYS A 66 14.19 17.29 -10.81
CA LYS A 66 13.86 18.62 -10.29
C LYS A 66 13.80 18.60 -8.77
N ASP A 67 14.37 19.61 -8.13
CA ASP A 67 14.34 19.78 -6.68
C ASP A 67 12.96 20.24 -6.20
N ALA A 68 12.39 19.52 -5.22
CA ALA A 68 11.04 19.78 -4.72
C ALA A 68 10.90 21.14 -3.97
N VAL A 69 12.00 21.69 -3.46
CA VAL A 69 11.99 22.98 -2.75
C VAL A 69 12.14 24.16 -3.72
N HIS A 70 13.03 24.01 -4.70
CA HIS A 70 13.40 25.11 -5.61
C HIS A 70 12.55 25.13 -6.88
N GLU A 71 12.09 23.96 -7.37
CA GLU A 71 11.37 23.81 -8.64
C GLU A 71 9.92 23.33 -8.45
N ALA A 72 9.33 23.59 -7.29
CA ALA A 72 7.99 23.10 -6.92
C ALA A 72 6.91 23.40 -7.97
N ALA A 73 6.94 24.58 -8.61
CA ALA A 73 5.96 24.94 -9.63
C ALA A 73 6.03 24.05 -10.87
N ALA A 74 7.24 23.71 -11.31
CA ALA A 74 7.45 22.82 -12.45
C ALA A 74 7.11 21.36 -12.13
N ILE A 75 7.32 20.91 -10.89
CA ILE A 75 6.93 19.59 -10.42
C ILE A 75 5.40 19.47 -10.39
N ARG A 76 4.68 20.45 -9.84
CA ARG A 76 3.21 20.45 -9.75
C ARG A 76 2.49 20.30 -11.10
N THR A 77 3.13 20.68 -12.20
CA THR A 77 2.56 20.45 -13.54
C THR A 77 2.67 19.00 -14.02
N GLN A 78 3.46 18.17 -13.36
CA GLN A 78 3.76 16.79 -13.74
C GLN A 78 3.21 15.75 -12.78
N ILE A 79 2.61 16.18 -11.67
CA ILE A 79 2.05 15.29 -10.64
C ILE A 79 0.58 15.59 -10.39
N SER A 80 -0.14 14.60 -9.90
CA SER A 80 -1.47 14.77 -9.30
C SER A 80 -1.57 13.98 -8.01
N CYS A 81 -2.45 14.43 -7.12
CA CYS A 81 -2.67 13.77 -5.84
C CYS A 81 -4.17 13.61 -5.60
N VAL A 82 -4.56 12.41 -5.19
CA VAL A 82 -5.92 12.09 -4.72
C VAL A 82 -5.80 11.81 -3.23
N ALA A 83 -6.25 12.76 -2.44
CA ALA A 83 -6.24 12.66 -0.98
C ALA A 83 -7.30 11.68 -0.46
N GLN A 84 -7.27 11.34 0.81
CA GLN A 84 -8.26 10.46 1.43
C GLN A 84 -9.69 11.02 1.29
N GLN A 85 -9.87 12.35 1.47
CA GLN A 85 -11.15 13.01 1.21
C GLN A 85 -11.28 13.35 -0.27
N THR A 86 -12.46 13.08 -0.84
CA THR A 86 -12.74 13.37 -2.26
C THR A 86 -12.86 14.86 -2.52
N SER A 87 -12.32 15.31 -3.67
CA SER A 87 -12.35 16.71 -4.11
C SER A 87 -13.51 17.04 -5.07
N ILE A 88 -14.51 16.16 -5.14
CA ILE A 88 -15.63 16.23 -6.09
C ILE A 88 -16.65 17.26 -5.63
N ASP A 89 -17.09 18.11 -6.54
CA ASP A 89 -18.23 18.99 -6.32
C ASP A 89 -19.54 18.22 -6.62
N SER A 90 -20.36 18.01 -5.59
CA SER A 90 -21.61 17.26 -5.66
C SER A 90 -22.73 18.02 -6.40
N TYR A 91 -22.58 19.30 -6.63
CA TYR A 91 -23.55 20.15 -7.37
C TYR A 91 -23.29 20.13 -8.89
N LEU A 92 -22.11 19.70 -9.31
CA LEU A 92 -21.75 19.56 -10.71
C LEU A 92 -22.00 18.12 -11.19
N SER A 93 -22.34 17.97 -12.46
CA SER A 93 -22.34 16.66 -13.12
C SER A 93 -20.92 16.08 -13.23
N LEU A 94 -20.81 14.79 -13.56
CA LEU A 94 -19.53 14.14 -13.80
C LEU A 94 -18.70 14.90 -14.85
N THR A 95 -19.32 15.23 -15.98
CA THR A 95 -18.65 15.92 -17.09
C THR A 95 -18.24 17.35 -16.72
N GLU A 96 -19.06 18.05 -15.95
CA GLU A 96 -18.74 19.41 -15.46
C GLU A 96 -17.57 19.38 -14.49
N ASN A 97 -17.53 18.44 -13.53
CA ASN A 97 -16.38 18.22 -12.64
C ASN A 97 -15.08 18.01 -13.46
N MET A 98 -15.12 17.10 -14.46
CA MET A 98 -13.95 16.82 -15.29
C MET A 98 -13.53 18.03 -16.14
N MET A 99 -14.48 18.76 -16.72
CA MET A 99 -14.17 19.96 -17.50
C MET A 99 -13.70 21.11 -16.64
N PHE A 100 -14.23 21.26 -15.41
CA PHE A 100 -13.75 22.22 -14.43
C PHE A 100 -12.28 21.93 -14.07
N GLN A 101 -11.97 20.69 -13.72
CA GLN A 101 -10.61 20.25 -13.39
C GLN A 101 -9.64 20.52 -14.56
N SER A 102 -10.06 20.24 -15.80
CA SER A 102 -9.24 20.48 -16.99
C SER A 102 -8.87 21.95 -17.17
N ARG A 103 -9.79 22.88 -16.81
CA ARG A 103 -9.54 24.31 -16.86
C ARG A 103 -8.52 24.75 -15.80
N LEU A 104 -8.57 24.18 -14.59
CA LEU A 104 -7.59 24.45 -13.54
C LEU A 104 -6.18 24.06 -13.99
N TYR A 105 -6.06 22.94 -14.71
CA TYR A 105 -4.78 22.48 -15.29
C TYR A 105 -4.45 23.12 -16.64
N ARG A 106 -5.27 24.08 -17.11
CA ARG A 106 -5.09 24.80 -18.39
C ARG A 106 -4.99 23.84 -19.60
N VAL A 107 -5.73 22.73 -19.58
CA VAL A 107 -5.80 21.78 -20.70
C VAL A 107 -6.71 22.39 -21.78
N PRO A 108 -6.27 22.47 -23.06
CA PRO A 108 -7.10 22.99 -24.15
C PRO A 108 -8.42 22.20 -24.28
N LYS A 109 -9.54 22.91 -24.51
CA LYS A 109 -10.89 22.31 -24.53
C LYS A 109 -11.02 21.09 -25.43
N PRO A 110 -10.50 21.06 -26.70
CA PRO A 110 -10.61 19.88 -27.55
C PRO A 110 -9.88 18.66 -26.97
N GLU A 111 -8.69 18.89 -26.39
CA GLU A 111 -7.91 17.84 -25.73
C GLU A 111 -8.60 17.36 -24.45
N ALA A 112 -9.13 18.27 -23.64
CA ALA A 112 -9.87 17.95 -22.43
C ALA A 112 -11.08 17.06 -22.74
N GLN A 113 -11.84 17.38 -23.79
CA GLN A 113 -12.99 16.57 -24.22
C GLN A 113 -12.58 15.17 -24.68
N LYS A 114 -11.49 15.05 -25.46
CA LYS A 114 -10.97 13.75 -25.89
C LYS A 114 -10.52 12.93 -24.69
N ARG A 115 -9.76 13.53 -23.76
CA ARG A 115 -9.23 12.89 -22.56
C ARG A 115 -10.34 12.45 -21.62
N MET A 116 -11.34 13.32 -21.40
CA MET A 116 -12.54 13.03 -20.62
C MET A 116 -13.27 11.78 -21.12
N LYS A 117 -13.54 11.68 -22.43
CA LYS A 117 -14.19 10.51 -23.02
C LYS A 117 -13.38 9.24 -22.78
N SER A 118 -12.06 9.29 -22.98
CA SER A 118 -11.18 8.15 -22.75
C SER A 118 -11.19 7.71 -21.27
N LEU A 119 -11.11 8.64 -20.34
CA LEU A 119 -11.11 8.32 -18.90
C LEU A 119 -12.46 7.78 -18.42
N ILE A 120 -13.58 8.33 -18.91
CA ILE A 120 -14.93 7.84 -18.62
C ILE A 120 -15.03 6.37 -19.03
N PHE A 121 -14.60 6.04 -20.24
CA PHE A 121 -14.61 4.66 -20.76
C PHE A 121 -13.67 3.75 -19.95
N CYS A 122 -12.39 4.14 -19.76
CA CYS A 122 -11.42 3.34 -19.04
C CYS A 122 -11.85 3.01 -17.61
N PHE A 123 -12.55 3.92 -16.95
CA PHE A 123 -12.93 3.78 -15.55
C PHE A 123 -14.36 3.26 -15.34
N GLY A 124 -15.07 2.91 -16.42
CA GLY A 124 -16.42 2.36 -16.37
C GLY A 124 -17.42 3.35 -15.78
N LEU A 125 -17.29 4.62 -16.13
CA LEU A 125 -18.13 5.70 -15.63
C LEU A 125 -19.29 6.07 -16.56
N GLU A 126 -19.44 5.42 -17.72
CA GLU A 126 -20.42 5.77 -18.78
C GLU A 126 -21.85 5.74 -18.25
N ARG A 127 -22.19 4.70 -17.46
CA ARG A 127 -23.54 4.53 -16.91
C ARG A 127 -23.93 5.57 -15.87
N TYR A 128 -22.95 6.35 -15.38
CA TYR A 128 -23.15 7.35 -14.34
C TYR A 128 -23.29 8.78 -14.88
N LEU A 129 -23.18 8.97 -16.20
CA LEU A 129 -23.25 10.28 -16.84
C LEU A 129 -24.59 11.00 -16.61
N GLU A 130 -25.68 10.24 -16.54
CA GLU A 130 -27.05 10.78 -16.39
C GLU A 130 -27.50 10.91 -14.93
N TYR A 131 -26.71 10.41 -13.99
CA TYR A 131 -27.03 10.48 -12.57
C TYR A 131 -26.35 11.66 -11.90
N PRO A 132 -26.97 12.32 -10.89
CA PRO A 132 -26.32 13.36 -10.14
C PRO A 132 -25.16 12.77 -9.30
N VAL A 133 -24.04 13.46 -9.26
CA VAL A 133 -22.84 13.02 -8.54
C VAL A 133 -23.11 12.80 -7.04
N SER A 134 -24.07 13.54 -6.47
CA SER A 134 -24.52 13.34 -5.08
C SER A 134 -25.02 11.92 -4.78
N SER A 135 -25.61 11.23 -5.80
CA SER A 135 -26.16 9.88 -5.66
C SER A 135 -25.13 8.77 -5.81
N TYR A 136 -23.89 9.08 -6.14
CA TYR A 136 -22.85 8.08 -6.36
C TYR A 136 -22.44 7.40 -5.05
N SER A 137 -22.20 6.08 -5.11
CA SER A 137 -21.54 5.37 -4.02
C SER A 137 -20.12 5.87 -3.79
N GLY A 138 -19.57 5.59 -2.60
CA GLY A 138 -18.18 5.98 -2.27
C GLY A 138 -17.16 5.49 -3.30
N GLY A 139 -17.30 4.24 -3.76
CA GLY A 139 -16.42 3.67 -4.78
C GLY A 139 -16.50 4.39 -6.13
N ILE A 140 -17.71 4.80 -6.55
CA ILE A 140 -17.87 5.55 -7.80
C ILE A 140 -17.34 6.98 -7.66
N LYS A 141 -17.58 7.63 -6.52
CA LYS A 141 -16.96 8.93 -6.23
C LYS A 141 -15.43 8.82 -6.27
N ARG A 142 -14.85 7.79 -5.68
CA ARG A 142 -13.39 7.62 -5.71
C ARG A 142 -12.84 7.40 -7.13
N ARG A 143 -13.55 6.62 -7.97
CA ARG A 143 -13.17 6.48 -9.39
C ARG A 143 -13.24 7.81 -10.14
N LEU A 144 -14.27 8.61 -9.90
CA LEU A 144 -14.38 9.94 -10.49
C LEU A 144 -13.25 10.85 -10.01
N ASP A 145 -12.91 10.84 -8.73
CA ASP A 145 -11.83 11.66 -8.16
C ASP A 145 -10.47 11.34 -8.80
N ILE A 146 -10.19 10.05 -9.03
CA ILE A 146 -8.99 9.64 -9.78
C ILE A 146 -9.08 10.07 -11.25
N ALA A 147 -10.27 9.99 -11.88
CA ALA A 147 -10.47 10.50 -13.24
C ALA A 147 -10.19 12.00 -13.35
N LEU A 148 -10.58 12.78 -12.32
CA LEU A 148 -10.28 14.21 -12.23
C LEU A 148 -8.76 14.46 -12.15
N ALA A 149 -8.06 13.71 -11.32
CA ALA A 149 -6.60 13.79 -11.21
C ALA A 149 -5.90 13.44 -12.53
N MET A 150 -6.42 12.47 -13.28
CA MET A 150 -5.89 12.06 -14.58
C MET A 150 -6.17 13.05 -15.72
N MET A 151 -7.04 14.05 -15.53
CA MET A 151 -7.27 15.11 -16.51
C MET A 151 -6.03 15.93 -16.83
N SER A 152 -5.08 16.05 -15.91
CA SER A 152 -3.79 16.71 -16.12
C SER A 152 -2.79 15.87 -16.92
N LYS A 153 -3.00 14.55 -17.07
CA LYS A 153 -2.03 13.56 -17.60
C LYS A 153 -0.73 13.57 -16.80
N PRO A 154 -0.79 13.29 -15.50
CA PRO A 154 0.38 13.35 -14.64
C PRO A 154 1.39 12.25 -14.98
N LYS A 155 2.67 12.52 -14.73
CA LYS A 155 3.73 11.49 -14.78
C LYS A 155 3.75 10.65 -13.50
N VAL A 156 3.39 11.25 -12.35
CA VAL A 156 3.17 10.54 -11.08
C VAL A 156 1.79 10.88 -10.54
N LEU A 157 1.04 9.85 -10.18
CA LEU A 157 -0.21 9.95 -9.45
C LEU A 157 0.00 9.47 -8.01
N PHE A 158 -0.19 10.36 -7.05
CA PHE A 158 -0.19 10.03 -5.63
C PHE A 158 -1.60 9.66 -5.20
N LEU A 159 -1.74 8.52 -4.53
CA LEU A 159 -3.01 7.99 -4.00
C LEU A 159 -2.86 7.77 -2.49
N ASP A 160 -3.53 8.60 -1.69
CA ASP A 160 -3.51 8.45 -0.24
C ASP A 160 -4.67 7.54 0.19
N GLU A 161 -4.34 6.32 0.61
CA GLU A 161 -5.26 5.28 1.06
C GLU A 161 -6.48 5.09 0.11
N PRO A 162 -6.26 4.72 -1.17
CA PRO A 162 -7.29 4.82 -2.21
C PRO A 162 -8.50 3.91 -2.00
N THR A 163 -8.39 2.84 -1.22
CA THR A 163 -9.43 1.81 -1.06
C THR A 163 -10.05 1.74 0.32
N VAL A 164 -9.69 2.67 1.21
CA VAL A 164 -10.26 2.73 2.57
C VAL A 164 -11.77 2.88 2.53
N GLY A 165 -12.47 2.08 3.35
CA GLY A 165 -13.92 2.09 3.45
C GLY A 165 -14.67 1.46 2.26
N MET A 166 -13.97 0.76 1.35
CA MET A 166 -14.58 0.05 0.23
C MET A 166 -14.86 -1.41 0.56
N ASP A 167 -15.97 -1.92 0.02
CA ASP A 167 -16.22 -3.35 -0.04
C ASP A 167 -15.21 -4.08 -0.95
N ILE A 168 -15.14 -5.41 -0.83
CA ILE A 168 -14.17 -6.24 -1.56
C ILE A 168 -14.27 -6.05 -3.09
N GLN A 169 -15.49 -6.01 -3.64
CA GLN A 169 -15.69 -5.87 -5.10
C GLN A 169 -15.24 -4.49 -5.59
N SER A 170 -15.58 -3.44 -4.85
CA SER A 170 -15.14 -2.06 -5.15
C SER A 170 -13.63 -1.92 -5.07
N ARG A 171 -12.99 -2.59 -4.10
CA ARG A 171 -11.54 -2.61 -3.94
C ARG A 171 -10.84 -3.29 -5.12
N MET A 172 -11.30 -4.48 -5.51
CA MET A 172 -10.74 -5.19 -6.67
C MET A 172 -10.87 -4.36 -7.96
N ALA A 173 -12.03 -3.75 -8.17
CA ALA A 173 -12.24 -2.88 -9.33
C ALA A 173 -11.35 -1.63 -9.30
N MET A 174 -11.00 -1.12 -8.11
CA MET A 174 -10.05 -0.04 -7.95
C MET A 174 -8.63 -0.48 -8.29
N TRP A 175 -8.20 -1.66 -7.87
CA TRP A 175 -6.89 -2.22 -8.23
C TRP A 175 -6.73 -2.39 -9.74
N ASP A 176 -7.77 -2.90 -10.41
CA ASP A 176 -7.76 -3.03 -11.87
C ASP A 176 -7.65 -1.66 -12.55
N MET A 177 -8.33 -0.65 -12.01
CA MET A 177 -8.25 0.71 -12.51
C MET A 177 -6.84 1.29 -12.34
N VAL A 178 -6.20 1.10 -11.18
CA VAL A 178 -4.81 1.56 -10.93
C VAL A 178 -3.84 0.88 -11.90
N LYS A 179 -3.98 -0.44 -12.13
CA LYS A 179 -3.18 -1.16 -13.13
C LYS A 179 -3.38 -0.61 -14.54
N LYS A 180 -4.62 -0.28 -14.94
CA LYS A 180 -4.91 0.36 -16.22
C LYS A 180 -4.26 1.73 -16.34
N ILE A 181 -4.29 2.54 -15.28
CA ILE A 181 -3.62 3.86 -15.29
C ILE A 181 -2.13 3.70 -15.60
N ARG A 182 -1.45 2.77 -14.95
CA ARG A 182 -0.06 2.47 -15.24
C ARG A 182 0.15 1.99 -16.68
N ASN A 183 -0.62 0.99 -17.10
CA ASN A 183 -0.40 0.30 -18.38
C ASN A 183 -0.78 1.16 -19.60
N ASP A 184 -1.93 1.85 -19.55
CA ASP A 184 -2.50 2.56 -20.69
C ASP A 184 -1.99 4.00 -20.80
N PHE A 185 -1.63 4.61 -19.67
CA PHE A 185 -1.17 6.01 -19.63
C PHE A 185 0.33 6.16 -19.30
N GLY A 186 1.01 5.08 -18.90
CA GLY A 186 2.42 5.11 -18.50
C GLY A 186 2.68 5.94 -17.22
N THR A 187 1.66 6.16 -16.41
CA THR A 187 1.75 6.96 -15.19
C THR A 187 2.38 6.12 -14.07
N THR A 188 3.39 6.67 -13.41
CA THR A 188 3.94 6.10 -12.17
C THR A 188 2.92 6.28 -11.05
N ILE A 189 2.69 5.26 -10.26
CA ILE A 189 1.75 5.31 -9.13
C ILE A 189 2.54 5.27 -7.82
N PHE A 190 2.29 6.23 -6.95
CA PHE A 190 2.76 6.22 -5.58
C PHE A 190 1.54 6.15 -4.66
N LEU A 191 1.34 5.03 -3.98
CA LEU A 191 0.19 4.89 -3.08
C LEU A 191 0.62 4.66 -1.64
N THR A 192 -0.22 5.10 -0.70
CA THR A 192 -0.14 4.69 0.69
C THR A 192 -1.25 3.71 0.99
N THR A 193 -0.96 2.73 1.81
CA THR A 193 -1.97 1.79 2.31
C THR A 193 -1.56 1.23 3.66
N HIS A 194 -2.53 0.73 4.40
CA HIS A 194 -2.32 -0.16 5.55
C HIS A 194 -2.84 -1.57 5.24
N TYR A 195 -3.43 -1.79 4.05
CA TYR A 195 -3.87 -3.11 3.59
C TYR A 195 -2.73 -3.86 2.91
N LEU A 196 -2.22 -4.89 3.58
CA LEU A 196 -1.16 -5.75 3.07
C LEU A 196 -1.53 -6.44 1.76
N GLU A 197 -2.79 -6.88 1.64
CA GLU A 197 -3.29 -7.52 0.42
C GLU A 197 -3.25 -6.57 -0.79
N GLU A 198 -3.53 -5.27 -0.58
CA GLU A 198 -3.42 -4.26 -1.63
C GLU A 198 -1.98 -4.09 -2.10
N ALA A 199 -1.04 -3.94 -1.15
CA ALA A 199 0.37 -3.82 -1.45
C ALA A 199 0.88 -5.08 -2.18
N ASP A 200 0.49 -6.27 -1.74
CA ASP A 200 0.93 -7.54 -2.30
C ASP A 200 0.45 -7.78 -3.75
N LYS A 201 -0.84 -7.50 -4.03
CA LYS A 201 -1.45 -7.79 -5.33
C LYS A 201 -1.27 -6.70 -6.37
N LEU A 202 -0.97 -5.47 -5.93
CA LEU A 202 -0.98 -4.31 -6.80
C LEU A 202 0.41 -3.77 -7.11
N CYS A 203 1.36 -3.84 -6.15
CA CYS A 203 2.58 -3.06 -6.19
C CYS A 203 3.78 -3.84 -6.74
N ASP A 204 4.62 -3.15 -7.51
CA ASP A 204 5.90 -3.67 -7.98
C ASP A 204 6.96 -3.56 -6.86
N THR A 205 6.90 -2.48 -6.09
CA THR A 205 7.80 -2.20 -4.96
C THR A 205 6.98 -1.75 -3.74
N ILE A 206 7.34 -2.29 -2.58
CA ILE A 206 6.75 -1.94 -1.28
C ILE A 206 7.87 -1.41 -0.38
N CYS A 207 7.66 -0.25 0.22
CA CYS A 207 8.50 0.28 1.30
C CYS A 207 7.71 0.21 2.61
N ILE A 208 8.20 -0.57 3.58
CA ILE A 208 7.62 -0.61 4.93
C ILE A 208 8.24 0.51 5.75
N MET A 209 7.37 1.33 6.33
CA MET A 209 7.75 2.52 7.09
C MET A 209 7.27 2.43 8.54
N LYS A 210 8.15 2.78 9.50
CA LYS A 210 7.83 2.89 10.92
C LYS A 210 8.55 4.10 11.54
N ASN A 211 7.85 4.87 12.37
CA ASN A 211 8.43 6.01 13.11
C ASN A 211 9.21 6.99 12.22
N GLY A 212 8.70 7.29 11.03
CA GLY A 212 9.33 8.23 10.12
C GLY A 212 10.52 7.71 9.35
N LYS A 213 10.85 6.42 9.46
CA LYS A 213 11.98 5.74 8.79
C LYS A 213 11.49 4.63 7.88
N GLU A 214 12.24 4.40 6.82
CA GLU A 214 12.15 3.18 6.04
C GLU A 214 12.74 2.03 6.88
N VAL A 215 12.01 0.92 6.95
CA VAL A 215 12.48 -0.31 7.61
C VAL A 215 13.05 -1.27 6.57
N ILE A 216 12.34 -1.45 5.47
CA ILE A 216 12.74 -2.30 4.34
C ILE A 216 12.02 -1.85 3.07
N GLU A 217 12.67 -2.01 1.92
CA GLU A 217 12.11 -1.76 0.59
C GLU A 217 12.41 -2.96 -0.33
N GLY A 218 11.45 -3.38 -1.14
CA GLY A 218 11.63 -4.45 -2.11
C GLY A 218 10.34 -4.86 -2.80
N SER A 219 10.45 -5.79 -3.76
CA SER A 219 9.26 -6.41 -4.35
C SER A 219 8.53 -7.27 -3.31
N PRO A 220 7.22 -7.54 -3.47
CA PRO A 220 6.49 -8.42 -2.56
C PRO A 220 7.18 -9.77 -2.33
N ASN A 221 7.74 -10.36 -3.39
CA ASN A 221 8.48 -11.62 -3.30
C ASN A 221 9.79 -11.47 -2.52
N ALA A 222 10.58 -10.42 -2.80
CA ALA A 222 11.83 -10.16 -2.09
C ALA A 222 11.59 -9.93 -0.60
N LEU A 223 10.49 -9.26 -0.23
CA LEU A 223 10.12 -9.05 1.16
C LEU A 223 9.74 -10.36 1.86
N ARG A 224 9.02 -11.28 1.21
CA ARG A 224 8.75 -12.61 1.77
C ARG A 224 10.04 -13.41 1.95
N GLU A 225 10.93 -13.38 0.96
CA GLU A 225 12.23 -14.05 1.03
C GLU A 225 13.15 -13.47 2.13
N TYR A 226 12.92 -12.21 2.57
CA TYR A 226 13.68 -11.59 3.66
C TYR A 226 13.59 -12.39 4.96
N LEU A 227 12.47 -13.05 5.25
CA LEU A 227 12.34 -13.93 6.41
C LEU A 227 13.11 -15.24 6.28
N ARG A 228 13.49 -15.64 5.06
CA ARG A 228 14.34 -16.81 4.69
C ARG A 228 14.08 -18.11 5.45
N GLN A 229 12.88 -18.31 5.97
CA GLN A 229 12.55 -19.49 6.77
C GLN A 229 11.18 -19.99 6.37
N ASP A 230 11.12 -21.26 5.99
CA ASP A 230 9.84 -21.95 5.91
C ASP A 230 9.14 -21.82 7.26
N MET A 231 7.84 -21.62 7.25
CA MET A 231 7.03 -21.53 8.45
C MET A 231 6.22 -22.81 8.59
N LEU A 232 6.22 -23.39 9.78
CA LEU A 232 5.35 -24.48 10.15
C LEU A 232 4.05 -23.91 10.73
N LYS A 233 2.94 -24.32 10.19
CA LYS A 233 1.63 -24.06 10.73
C LYS A 233 1.00 -25.36 11.17
N ILE A 234 0.50 -25.38 12.41
CA ILE A 234 -0.25 -26.51 12.98
C ILE A 234 -1.59 -25.97 13.42
N ASP A 235 -2.67 -26.52 12.86
CA ASP A 235 -4.05 -26.19 13.23
C ASP A 235 -4.57 -27.20 14.29
N PHE A 236 -5.12 -26.73 15.38
CA PHE A 236 -5.68 -27.54 16.47
C PHE A 236 -7.19 -27.42 16.55
N PRO A 237 -7.90 -28.44 17.11
CA PRO A 237 -9.34 -28.38 17.31
C PRO A 237 -9.80 -27.27 18.27
N SER A 238 -8.92 -26.85 19.19
CA SER A 238 -9.23 -25.81 20.18
C SER A 238 -7.99 -24.98 20.57
N LYS A 239 -8.26 -23.80 21.14
CA LYS A 239 -7.22 -22.94 21.70
C LYS A 239 -6.46 -23.59 22.86
N GLU A 240 -7.17 -24.39 23.66
CA GLU A 240 -6.59 -25.07 24.84
C GLU A 240 -5.57 -26.12 24.39
N GLU A 241 -5.87 -26.90 23.36
CA GLU A 241 -4.96 -27.88 22.78
C GLU A 241 -3.72 -27.23 22.18
N ALA A 242 -3.90 -26.10 21.45
CA ALA A 242 -2.77 -25.33 20.92
C ALA A 242 -1.85 -24.80 22.04
N GLN A 243 -2.44 -24.27 23.13
CA GLN A 243 -1.68 -23.78 24.30
C GLN A 243 -0.91 -24.90 25.01
N ASN A 244 -1.56 -26.04 25.22
CA ASN A 244 -0.93 -27.19 25.89
C ASN A 244 0.21 -27.78 25.06
N CYS A 245 0.12 -27.73 23.72
CA CYS A 245 1.12 -28.25 22.81
C CYS A 245 2.30 -27.28 22.62
N PHE A 246 2.12 -25.97 22.82
CA PHE A 246 3.09 -24.95 22.45
C PHE A 246 4.45 -25.06 23.16
N GLU A 247 4.45 -25.21 24.49
CA GLU A 247 5.71 -25.33 25.24
C GLU A 247 6.42 -26.69 25.02
N PRO A 248 5.71 -27.85 25.03
CA PRO A 248 6.34 -29.13 24.70
C PRO A 248 6.92 -29.17 23.29
N LEU A 249 6.28 -28.57 22.30
CA LEU A 249 6.76 -28.55 20.91
C LEU A 249 8.14 -27.86 20.78
N LYS A 250 8.44 -26.86 21.62
CA LYS A 250 9.75 -26.21 21.66
C LYS A 250 10.91 -27.17 22.00
N SER A 251 10.64 -28.26 22.67
CA SER A 251 11.65 -29.28 22.97
C SER A 251 11.93 -30.21 21.79
N VAL A 252 11.01 -30.29 20.82
CA VAL A 252 11.08 -31.21 19.67
C VAL A 252 11.73 -30.54 18.46
N ILE A 253 11.38 -29.29 18.22
CA ILE A 253 11.91 -28.46 17.13
C ILE A 253 12.36 -27.11 17.68
N GLU A 254 13.43 -26.56 17.10
CA GLU A 254 13.92 -25.22 17.48
C GLU A 254 12.97 -24.15 16.96
N LEU A 255 12.07 -23.66 17.84
CA LEU A 255 11.10 -22.63 17.51
C LEU A 255 11.77 -21.26 17.55
N LYS A 256 11.89 -20.59 16.40
CA LYS A 256 12.32 -19.19 16.30
C LYS A 256 11.15 -18.31 15.90
N GLY A 257 10.78 -17.36 16.78
CA GLY A 257 9.67 -16.43 16.50
C GLY A 257 8.33 -17.18 16.42
N SER A 258 8.06 -18.02 17.42
CA SER A 258 6.83 -18.79 17.48
C SER A 258 5.69 -17.93 18.05
N ASP A 259 4.57 -17.91 17.35
CA ASP A 259 3.35 -17.22 17.74
C ASP A 259 2.21 -18.23 17.92
N LEU A 260 1.51 -18.07 19.05
CA LEU A 260 0.30 -18.80 19.33
C LEU A 260 -0.92 -17.95 18.94
N HIS A 261 -1.55 -18.30 17.82
CA HIS A 261 -2.74 -17.61 17.33
C HIS A 261 -4.00 -18.44 17.57
N HIS A 262 -4.74 -18.15 18.63
CA HIS A 262 -5.99 -18.83 18.99
C HIS A 262 -5.82 -20.36 19.02
N ASP A 263 -6.22 -21.04 17.95
CA ASP A 263 -6.20 -22.49 17.74
C ASP A 263 -5.04 -22.97 16.84
N LYS A 264 -4.04 -22.11 16.60
CA LYS A 264 -2.92 -22.37 15.67
C LYS A 264 -1.57 -22.06 16.28
N ILE A 265 -0.60 -22.90 15.96
CA ILE A 265 0.81 -22.60 16.22
C ILE A 265 1.47 -22.27 14.88
N ILE A 266 2.09 -21.12 14.80
CA ILE A 266 2.88 -20.71 13.63
C ILE A 266 4.31 -20.45 14.11
N THR A 267 5.29 -21.09 13.48
CA THR A 267 6.70 -20.98 13.87
C THR A 267 7.61 -21.03 12.67
N SER A 268 8.73 -20.34 12.73
CA SER A 268 9.78 -20.43 11.72
C SER A 268 10.58 -21.72 11.89
N LEU A 269 10.82 -22.42 10.80
CA LEU A 269 11.62 -23.65 10.76
C LEU A 269 13.08 -23.35 10.42
N LYS A 270 13.99 -24.12 10.98
CA LYS A 270 15.42 -24.08 10.64
C LYS A 270 15.74 -24.98 9.45
N ASN A 271 15.09 -26.14 9.38
CA ASN A 271 15.26 -27.15 8.35
C ASN A 271 13.89 -27.67 7.90
N GLY A 272 13.15 -26.91 7.11
CA GLY A 272 11.78 -27.12 6.64
C GLY A 272 11.22 -28.56 6.75
N HIS A 273 11.57 -29.44 5.82
CA HIS A 273 11.04 -30.81 5.78
C HIS A 273 11.41 -31.67 7.01
N THR A 274 12.64 -31.54 7.51
CA THR A 274 13.10 -32.34 8.67
C THR A 274 12.36 -31.94 9.94
N ASP A 275 12.12 -30.67 10.14
CA ASP A 275 11.42 -30.16 11.33
C ASP A 275 9.92 -30.46 11.25
N LEU A 276 9.32 -30.41 10.04
CA LEU A 276 7.95 -30.89 9.81
C LEU A 276 7.80 -32.37 10.18
N GLU A 277 8.72 -33.23 9.71
CA GLU A 277 8.69 -34.66 10.04
C GLU A 277 8.79 -34.93 11.53
N LYS A 278 9.70 -34.22 12.24
CA LYS A 278 9.84 -34.34 13.70
C LYS A 278 8.58 -33.91 14.43
N ALA A 279 8.02 -32.74 14.07
CA ALA A 279 6.81 -32.23 14.69
C ALA A 279 5.62 -33.18 14.47
N ASN A 280 5.42 -33.63 13.23
CA ASN A 280 4.34 -34.54 12.88
C ASN A 280 4.45 -35.88 13.62
N ARG A 281 5.65 -36.49 13.64
CA ARG A 281 5.89 -37.75 14.37
C ARG A 281 5.63 -37.58 15.86
N TRP A 282 6.12 -36.51 16.46
CA TRP A 282 5.94 -36.25 17.89
C TRP A 282 4.46 -36.05 18.25
N LEU A 283 3.69 -35.29 17.46
CA LEU A 283 2.26 -35.09 17.66
C LEU A 283 1.49 -36.42 17.65
N LEU A 284 1.83 -37.32 16.73
CA LEU A 284 1.23 -38.65 16.62
C LEU A 284 1.65 -39.57 17.78
N GLU A 285 2.92 -39.54 18.20
CA GLU A 285 3.43 -40.37 19.33
C GLU A 285 2.84 -39.95 20.68
N GLN A 286 2.50 -38.66 20.83
CA GLN A 286 1.89 -38.16 22.06
C GLN A 286 0.36 -38.16 22.03
N ASP A 287 -0.24 -38.69 20.96
CA ASP A 287 -1.70 -38.76 20.73
C ASP A 287 -2.38 -37.37 20.85
N ILE A 288 -1.67 -36.30 20.41
CA ILE A 288 -2.17 -34.94 20.43
C ILE A 288 -3.06 -34.71 19.21
N PRO A 289 -4.34 -34.33 19.39
CA PRO A 289 -5.22 -34.08 18.26
C PRO A 289 -4.83 -32.78 17.54
N PHE A 290 -4.67 -32.84 16.23
CA PHE A 290 -4.48 -31.70 15.34
C PHE A 290 -5.28 -31.86 14.06
N LEU A 291 -5.71 -30.73 13.45
CA LEU A 291 -6.53 -30.71 12.24
C LEU A 291 -5.67 -30.72 10.96
N GLY A 292 -4.48 -30.17 11.05
CA GLY A 292 -3.54 -30.09 9.92
C GLY A 292 -2.17 -29.62 10.34
N ILE A 293 -1.17 -29.99 9.55
CA ILE A 293 0.22 -29.54 9.68
C ILE A 293 0.76 -29.26 8.28
N GLU A 294 1.26 -28.06 8.05
CA GLU A 294 1.75 -27.64 6.73
C GLU A 294 2.97 -26.74 6.82
N ILE A 295 3.84 -26.81 5.79
CA ILE A 295 4.89 -25.83 5.58
C ILE A 295 4.30 -24.68 4.74
N MET A 296 4.39 -23.48 5.25
CA MET A 296 3.97 -22.26 4.58
C MET A 296 5.18 -21.41 4.22
N GLN A 297 5.11 -20.75 3.09
CA GLN A 297 6.00 -19.62 2.84
C GLN A 297 5.52 -18.41 3.65
N PRO A 298 6.44 -17.57 4.16
CA PRO A 298 6.07 -16.35 4.87
C PRO A 298 5.13 -15.49 4.03
N THR A 299 4.11 -14.97 4.67
CA THR A 299 3.24 -13.96 4.07
C THR A 299 3.84 -12.56 4.23
N LEU A 300 3.34 -11.60 3.48
CA LEU A 300 3.72 -10.20 3.70
C LEU A 300 3.28 -9.69 5.09
N GLU A 301 2.21 -10.28 5.67
CA GLU A 301 1.74 -10.01 7.02
C GLU A 301 2.78 -10.43 8.07
N ASP A 302 3.37 -11.60 7.91
CA ASP A 302 4.43 -12.09 8.81
C ASP A 302 5.67 -11.18 8.77
N VAL A 303 6.03 -10.70 7.57
CA VAL A 303 7.12 -9.71 7.39
C VAL A 303 6.79 -8.42 8.11
N PHE A 304 5.57 -7.92 7.92
CA PHE A 304 5.12 -6.66 8.51
C PHE A 304 5.11 -6.72 10.03
N ILE A 305 4.47 -7.74 10.62
CA ILE A 305 4.41 -7.95 12.09
C ILE A 305 5.82 -8.03 12.67
N ARG A 306 6.70 -8.80 12.06
CA ARG A 306 8.06 -8.99 12.56
C ARG A 306 8.89 -7.70 12.53
N LEU A 307 8.70 -6.86 11.53
CA LEU A 307 9.46 -5.62 11.37
C LEU A 307 8.86 -4.45 12.15
N THR A 308 7.54 -4.41 12.29
CA THR A 308 6.85 -3.32 12.97
C THR A 308 6.51 -3.65 14.42
N GLY A 309 6.36 -4.93 14.77
CA GLY A 309 5.89 -5.38 16.09
C GLY A 309 4.41 -5.06 16.33
N GLU A 310 3.64 -4.76 15.29
CA GLU A 310 2.22 -4.41 15.35
C GLU A 310 1.42 -5.36 14.46
N ASP A 311 0.31 -5.92 14.96
CA ASP A 311 -0.63 -6.69 14.16
C ASP A 311 -1.32 -5.78 13.13
N ALA A 312 -1.37 -6.21 11.87
CA ALA A 312 -2.03 -5.48 10.81
C ALA A 312 -3.55 -5.28 11.06
N LYS A 313 -4.14 -6.04 12.00
CA LYS A 313 -5.56 -5.95 12.39
C LYS A 313 -5.87 -4.83 13.37
N GLU A 314 -4.89 -4.27 14.08
CA GLU A 314 -5.11 -3.12 14.97
C GLU A 314 -5.06 -1.77 14.22
N ALA A 315 -4.72 -1.78 12.94
CA ALA A 315 -4.64 -0.59 12.10
C ALA A 315 -5.95 -0.29 11.32
N SER A 316 -7.02 -1.04 11.57
CA SER A 316 -8.32 -0.91 10.87
C SER A 316 -9.37 -0.16 11.68
#